data_2d3b95cc7641d85d54b84d8781e30bdd
#
_entry.id   2d3b95cc7641d85d54b84d8781e30bdd
#
_cell.length_a   1.000
_cell.length_b   1.000
_cell.length_c   1.000
_cell.angle_alpha   90.00
_cell.angle_beta   90.00
_cell.angle_gamma   90.00
#
_symmetry.space_group_name_H-M   'P 1'
#
loop_
_entity.id
_entity.type
_entity.pdbx_description
1 polymer ?
#
loop_
_entity_poly.entity_id
_entity_poly.type
_entity_poly.pdbx_seq_one_letter_code
_entity_poly.pdbx_strand_id
1 'polypeptide(L)'
;MMRLLAIFISLFLFFPLSAQKKEISQARSDIKNRNNLENAESSMRELLKDSANKENIKIYITLADAIKTQYEIINEKFYLNEPADTAMFFNTLRKMFIAYESLDSIDMQPDKKGRVKLKHRKKNAEYLSRYRINLYNGGIYFVKKNNFNSAYDLMDSYIRCKIQPLFSSCM
;
A
#
# COMPACT_ATOMS: atom_id res chain seq x y z
N MET A 1 -17.81 36.92 24.73
CA MET A 1 -17.00 36.67 23.52
C MET A 1 -16.13 35.40 23.61
N MET A 2 -15.35 35.17 24.68
CA MET A 2 -14.49 33.97 24.81
C MET A 2 -15.21 32.60 24.71
N ARG A 3 -16.45 32.49 25.24
CA ARG A 3 -17.20 31.19 25.18
C ARG A 3 -17.69 30.82 23.79
N LEU A 4 -18.04 31.81 22.96
CA LEU A 4 -18.42 31.60 21.56
C LEU A 4 -17.21 31.24 20.68
N LEU A 5 -16.02 31.76 20.96
CA LEU A 5 -14.79 31.44 20.26
C LEU A 5 -14.37 29.97 20.52
N ALA A 6 -14.50 29.50 21.77
CA ALA A 6 -14.20 28.13 22.16
C ALA A 6 -15.12 27.10 21.47
N ILE A 7 -16.40 27.41 21.28
CA ILE A 7 -17.35 26.55 20.56
C ILE A 7 -17.02 26.50 19.08
N PHE A 8 -16.60 27.61 18.46
CA PHE A 8 -16.20 27.64 17.05
C PHE A 8 -14.93 26.81 16.80
N ILE A 9 -13.93 26.88 17.69
CA ILE A 9 -12.69 26.09 17.59
C ILE A 9 -12.99 24.59 17.77
N SER A 10 -13.91 24.20 18.67
CA SER A 10 -14.27 22.80 18.87
C SER A 10 -15.02 22.21 17.67
N LEU A 11 -15.84 22.96 16.96
CA LEU A 11 -16.53 22.50 15.75
C LEU A 11 -15.55 22.21 14.59
N PHE A 12 -14.48 22.99 14.46
CA PHE A 12 -13.48 22.81 13.39
C PHE A 12 -12.62 21.55 13.55
N LEU A 13 -12.45 21.03 14.78
CA LEU A 13 -11.64 19.84 15.06
C LEU A 13 -12.37 18.51 14.73
N PHE A 14 -13.69 18.51 14.56
CA PHE A 14 -14.45 17.28 14.26
C PHE A 14 -14.64 17.01 12.76
N PHE A 15 -14.47 18.00 11.88
CA PHE A 15 -14.65 17.84 10.44
C PHE A 15 -13.61 16.91 9.77
N PRO A 16 -12.30 16.98 10.08
CA PRO A 16 -11.31 16.15 9.40
C PRO A 16 -11.46 14.65 9.70
N LEU A 17 -11.87 14.30 10.92
CA LEU A 17 -12.00 12.89 11.32
C LEU A 17 -13.19 12.19 10.64
N SER A 18 -14.27 12.91 10.37
CA SER A 18 -15.45 12.40 9.64
C SER A 18 -15.14 12.20 8.16
N ALA A 19 -14.44 13.15 7.54
CA ALA A 19 -14.01 13.08 6.16
C ALA A 19 -13.08 11.88 5.93
N GLN A 20 -12.05 11.72 6.77
CA GLN A 20 -11.12 10.58 6.73
C GLN A 20 -11.85 9.23 6.80
N LYS A 21 -12.80 9.06 7.72
CA LYS A 21 -13.56 7.81 7.84
C LYS A 21 -14.38 7.52 6.59
N LYS A 22 -14.97 8.55 5.99
CA LYS A 22 -15.75 8.45 4.75
C LYS A 22 -14.85 8.01 3.58
N GLU A 23 -13.69 8.62 3.43
CA GLU A 23 -12.73 8.27 2.37
C GLU A 23 -12.22 6.83 2.49
N ILE A 24 -11.83 6.40 3.70
CA ILE A 24 -11.43 5.00 3.95
C ILE A 24 -12.58 4.04 3.64
N SER A 25 -13.81 4.38 4.02
CA SER A 25 -14.99 3.55 3.76
C SER A 25 -15.29 3.44 2.26
N GLN A 26 -15.20 4.56 1.53
CA GLN A 26 -15.37 4.59 0.08
C GLN A 26 -14.31 3.74 -0.62
N ALA A 27 -13.02 3.93 -0.29
CA ALA A 27 -11.93 3.16 -0.86
C ALA A 27 -12.11 1.65 -0.62
N ARG A 28 -12.57 1.24 0.56
CA ARG A 28 -12.86 -0.17 0.85
C ARG A 28 -14.03 -0.71 0.04
N SER A 29 -15.04 0.10 -0.22
CA SER A 29 -16.15 -0.25 -1.12
C SER A 29 -15.66 -0.46 -2.56
N ASP A 30 -14.82 0.45 -3.04
CA ASP A 30 -14.24 0.37 -4.39
C ASP A 30 -13.35 -0.87 -4.54
N ILE A 31 -12.53 -1.19 -3.52
CA ILE A 31 -11.71 -2.41 -3.48
C ILE A 31 -12.59 -3.66 -3.52
N LYS A 32 -13.64 -3.72 -2.71
CA LYS A 32 -14.57 -4.86 -2.67
C LYS A 32 -15.25 -5.08 -4.01
N ASN A 33 -15.64 -4.00 -4.69
CA ASN A 33 -16.31 -4.03 -5.98
C ASN A 33 -15.31 -4.12 -7.15
N ARG A 34 -14.00 -4.11 -6.88
CA ARG A 34 -12.91 -4.17 -7.88
C ARG A 34 -13.02 -3.05 -8.94
N ASN A 35 -13.47 -1.88 -8.53
CA ASN A 35 -13.60 -0.70 -9.39
C ASN A 35 -12.94 0.53 -8.74
N ASN A 36 -12.72 1.59 -9.50
CA ASN A 36 -12.14 2.86 -9.02
C ASN A 36 -10.87 2.70 -8.17
N LEU A 37 -10.08 1.65 -8.39
CA LEU A 37 -8.95 1.29 -7.52
C LEU A 37 -7.83 2.33 -7.51
N GLU A 38 -7.64 3.06 -8.63
CA GLU A 38 -6.68 4.17 -8.71
C GLU A 38 -7.12 5.34 -7.82
N ASN A 39 -8.42 5.61 -7.76
CA ASN A 39 -8.97 6.61 -6.85
C ASN A 39 -8.83 6.16 -5.39
N ALA A 40 -9.06 4.89 -5.09
CA ALA A 40 -8.84 4.34 -3.76
C ALA A 40 -7.37 4.46 -3.32
N GLU A 41 -6.41 4.12 -4.20
CA GLU A 41 -4.97 4.32 -3.96
C GLU A 41 -4.65 5.80 -3.73
N SER A 42 -5.10 6.67 -4.62
CA SER A 42 -4.85 8.12 -4.58
C SER A 42 -5.38 8.75 -3.30
N SER A 43 -6.63 8.46 -2.91
CA SER A 43 -7.23 8.97 -1.67
C SER A 43 -6.44 8.53 -0.43
N MET A 44 -6.00 7.28 -0.36
CA MET A 44 -5.20 6.81 0.77
C MET A 44 -3.83 7.48 0.83
N ARG A 45 -3.18 7.72 -0.32
CA ARG A 45 -1.92 8.46 -0.38
C ARG A 45 -2.10 9.92 0.04
N GLU A 46 -3.21 10.55 -0.35
CA GLU A 46 -3.52 11.93 0.05
C GLU A 46 -3.71 12.02 1.56
N LEU A 47 -4.47 11.11 2.16
CA LEU A 47 -4.63 11.06 3.61
C LEU A 47 -3.29 10.93 4.36
N LEU A 48 -2.32 10.21 3.80
CA LEU A 48 -0.98 10.03 4.41
C LEU A 48 -0.08 11.26 4.31
N LYS A 49 -0.43 12.28 3.53
CA LYS A 49 0.30 13.56 3.53
C LYS A 49 0.09 14.35 4.82
N ASP A 50 -1.07 14.18 5.45
CA ASP A 50 -1.33 14.77 6.77
C ASP A 50 -0.59 14.00 7.85
N SER A 51 0.21 14.72 8.65
CA SER A 51 0.98 14.15 9.75
C SER A 51 0.12 13.46 10.81
N ALA A 52 -1.10 13.93 11.04
CA ALA A 52 -2.06 13.34 11.99
C ALA A 52 -2.50 11.92 11.59
N ASN A 53 -2.35 11.57 10.33
CA ASN A 53 -2.76 10.28 9.76
C ASN A 53 -1.63 9.25 9.66
N LYS A 54 -0.39 9.64 9.88
CA LYS A 54 0.81 8.78 9.67
C LYS A 54 0.82 7.51 10.51
N GLU A 55 0.15 7.51 11.64
CA GLU A 55 0.05 6.33 12.52
C GLU A 55 -1.26 5.54 12.33
N ASN A 56 -2.13 5.96 11.41
CA ASN A 56 -3.39 5.28 11.20
C ASN A 56 -3.22 4.04 10.31
N ILE A 57 -2.98 2.89 10.92
CA ILE A 57 -2.78 1.60 10.24
C ILE A 57 -3.91 1.25 9.26
N LYS A 58 -5.16 1.75 9.47
CA LYS A 58 -6.28 1.46 8.56
C LYS A 58 -6.06 2.05 7.18
N ILE A 59 -5.34 3.19 7.07
CA ILE A 59 -5.01 3.81 5.79
C ILE A 59 -3.99 2.94 5.05
N TYR A 60 -2.95 2.46 5.72
CA TYR A 60 -1.93 1.59 5.13
C TYR A 60 -2.51 0.25 4.66
N ILE A 61 -3.40 -0.37 5.47
CA ILE A 61 -4.12 -1.59 5.07
C ILE A 61 -4.93 -1.33 3.79
N THR A 62 -5.73 -0.25 3.78
CA THR A 62 -6.59 0.07 2.63
C THR A 62 -5.76 0.41 1.39
N LEU A 63 -4.63 1.14 1.55
CA LEU A 63 -3.70 1.41 0.46
C LEU A 63 -3.09 0.12 -0.12
N ALA A 64 -2.58 -0.75 0.75
CA ALA A 64 -2.00 -2.02 0.33
C ALA A 64 -3.03 -2.92 -0.38
N ASP A 65 -4.26 -2.98 0.13
CA ASP A 65 -5.35 -3.76 -0.48
C ASP A 65 -5.78 -3.18 -1.83
N ALA A 66 -5.82 -1.85 -2.01
CA ALA A 66 -6.13 -1.21 -3.29
C ALA A 66 -5.10 -1.59 -4.36
N ILE A 67 -3.80 -1.45 -4.04
CA ILE A 67 -2.71 -1.76 -4.99
C ILE A 67 -2.64 -3.27 -5.26
N LYS A 68 -2.84 -4.09 -4.24
CA LYS A 68 -2.95 -5.54 -4.40
C LYS A 68 -4.04 -5.92 -5.39
N THR A 69 -5.24 -5.34 -5.25
CA THR A 69 -6.37 -5.64 -6.13
C THR A 69 -6.10 -5.19 -7.56
N GLN A 70 -5.44 -4.02 -7.76
CA GLN A 70 -4.97 -3.60 -9.09
C GLN A 70 -4.02 -4.65 -9.69
N TYR A 71 -3.03 -5.10 -8.93
CA TYR A 71 -2.08 -6.13 -9.36
C TYR A 71 -2.79 -7.44 -9.73
N GLU A 72 -3.71 -7.91 -8.90
CA GLU A 72 -4.46 -9.14 -9.14
C GLU A 72 -5.29 -9.08 -10.43
N ILE A 73 -5.93 -7.94 -10.72
CA ILE A 73 -6.69 -7.75 -11.97
C ILE A 73 -5.77 -7.84 -13.19
N ILE A 74 -4.60 -7.20 -13.16
CA ILE A 74 -3.66 -7.25 -14.29
C ILE A 74 -3.10 -8.67 -14.43
N ASN A 75 -2.78 -9.33 -13.32
CA ASN A 75 -2.26 -10.72 -13.32
C ASN A 75 -3.31 -11.71 -13.85
N GLU A 76 -4.59 -11.53 -13.52
CA GLU A 76 -5.68 -12.33 -14.08
C GLU A 76 -5.76 -12.23 -15.60
N LYS A 77 -5.59 -11.02 -16.17
CA LYS A 77 -5.56 -10.82 -17.62
C LYS A 77 -4.45 -11.62 -18.28
N PHE A 78 -3.25 -11.61 -17.70
CA PHE A 78 -2.14 -12.44 -18.22
C PHE A 78 -2.45 -13.93 -18.14
N TYR A 79 -3.05 -14.38 -17.03
CA TYR A 79 -3.44 -15.79 -16.88
C TYR A 79 -4.50 -16.22 -17.91
N LEU A 80 -5.42 -15.33 -18.26
CA LEU A 80 -6.48 -15.56 -19.25
C LEU A 80 -6.04 -15.30 -20.68
N ASN A 81 -4.76 -14.96 -20.93
CA ASN A 81 -4.21 -14.54 -22.22
C ASN A 81 -4.95 -13.33 -22.82
N GLU A 82 -5.47 -12.45 -21.98
CA GLU A 82 -6.07 -11.18 -22.38
C GLU A 82 -4.98 -10.09 -22.55
N PRO A 83 -5.21 -9.09 -23.41
CA PRO A 83 -4.30 -7.96 -23.54
C PRO A 83 -4.09 -7.23 -22.19
N ALA A 84 -2.83 -7.08 -21.78
CA ALA A 84 -2.46 -6.36 -20.57
C ALA A 84 -1.14 -5.61 -20.76
N ASP A 85 -1.01 -4.48 -20.08
CA ASP A 85 0.23 -3.69 -20.10
C ASP A 85 1.27 -4.32 -19.16
N THR A 86 2.33 -4.87 -19.73
CA THR A 86 3.43 -5.50 -19.01
C THR A 86 4.21 -4.50 -18.16
N ALA A 87 4.39 -3.27 -18.61
CA ALA A 87 5.07 -2.25 -17.82
C ALA A 87 4.23 -1.86 -16.60
N MET A 88 2.92 -1.67 -16.79
CA MET A 88 1.99 -1.41 -15.70
C MET A 88 1.96 -2.56 -14.69
N PHE A 89 1.99 -3.82 -15.14
CA PHE A 89 2.05 -5.01 -14.29
C PHE A 89 3.25 -4.96 -13.33
N PHE A 90 4.46 -4.76 -13.85
CA PHE A 90 5.66 -4.74 -13.02
C PHE A 90 5.75 -3.50 -12.12
N ASN A 91 5.29 -2.35 -12.60
CA ASN A 91 5.23 -1.14 -11.78
C ASN A 91 4.22 -1.29 -10.62
N THR A 92 3.06 -1.89 -10.87
CA THR A 92 2.05 -2.17 -9.83
C THR A 92 2.56 -3.21 -8.84
N LEU A 93 3.27 -4.24 -9.30
CA LEU A 93 3.96 -5.20 -8.44
C LEU A 93 4.90 -4.49 -7.45
N ARG A 94 5.78 -3.62 -7.95
CA ARG A 94 6.70 -2.87 -7.09
C ARG A 94 5.97 -1.99 -6.09
N LYS A 95 4.95 -1.25 -6.53
CA LYS A 95 4.09 -0.46 -5.63
C LYS A 95 3.48 -1.33 -4.52
N MET A 96 3.05 -2.54 -4.84
CA MET A 96 2.48 -3.48 -3.87
C MET A 96 3.50 -3.85 -2.80
N PHE A 97 4.73 -4.21 -3.16
CA PHE A 97 5.79 -4.50 -2.18
C PHE A 97 6.04 -3.31 -1.26
N ILE A 98 6.22 -2.11 -1.81
CA ILE A 98 6.45 -0.88 -1.02
C ILE A 98 5.28 -0.60 -0.06
N ALA A 99 4.03 -0.79 -0.50
CA ALA A 99 2.87 -0.56 0.34
C ALA A 99 2.80 -1.52 1.54
N TYR A 100 3.12 -2.80 1.31
CA TYR A 100 3.16 -3.80 2.38
C TYR A 100 4.37 -3.62 3.32
N GLU A 101 5.52 -3.18 2.83
CA GLU A 101 6.67 -2.80 3.66
C GLU A 101 6.32 -1.60 4.56
N SER A 102 5.61 -0.61 4.01
CA SER A 102 5.12 0.54 4.77
C SER A 102 4.11 0.12 5.83
N LEU A 103 3.18 -0.77 5.50
CA LEU A 103 2.23 -1.34 6.45
C LEU A 103 2.95 -2.10 7.58
N ASP A 104 3.96 -2.90 7.26
CA ASP A 104 4.75 -3.63 8.26
C ASP A 104 5.49 -2.69 9.21
N SER A 105 6.03 -1.58 8.69
CA SER A 105 6.69 -0.56 9.50
C SER A 105 5.75 0.07 10.53
N ILE A 106 4.47 0.26 10.18
CA ILE A 106 3.45 0.77 11.12
C ILE A 106 2.99 -0.33 12.09
N ASP A 107 2.86 -1.58 11.62
CA ASP A 107 2.49 -2.72 12.47
C ASP A 107 3.57 -3.03 13.54
N MET A 108 4.81 -2.59 13.30
CA MET A 108 5.92 -2.67 14.26
C MET A 108 5.89 -1.59 15.35
N GLN A 109 5.06 -0.56 15.23
CA GLN A 109 4.99 0.48 16.24
C GLN A 109 4.37 -0.07 17.53
N PRO A 110 4.93 0.26 18.70
CA PRO A 110 4.38 -0.20 19.97
C PRO A 110 2.99 0.41 20.21
N ASP A 111 2.10 -0.38 20.80
CA ASP A 111 0.81 0.11 21.28
C ASP A 111 0.99 1.06 22.50
N LYS A 112 -0.09 1.68 22.97
CA LYS A 112 -0.09 2.58 24.15
C LYS A 112 0.48 1.94 25.43
N LYS A 113 0.65 0.61 25.45
CA LYS A 113 1.23 -0.16 26.55
C LYS A 113 2.67 -0.61 26.24
N GLY A 114 3.31 -0.07 25.20
CA GLY A 114 4.67 -0.41 24.79
C GLY A 114 4.83 -1.79 24.13
N ARG A 115 3.72 -2.46 23.72
CA ARG A 115 3.77 -3.81 23.16
C ARG A 115 3.71 -3.76 21.65
N VAL A 116 4.65 -4.45 20.99
CA VAL A 116 4.62 -4.67 19.54
C VAL A 116 3.80 -5.91 19.21
N LYS A 117 2.85 -5.77 18.30
CA LYS A 117 1.99 -6.87 17.84
C LYS A 117 2.00 -6.93 16.33
N LEU A 118 2.78 -7.82 15.75
CA LEU A 118 2.91 -8.01 14.31
C LEU A 118 1.72 -8.80 13.73
N LYS A 119 0.56 -8.14 13.64
CA LYS A 119 -0.70 -8.80 13.26
C LYS A 119 -0.75 -9.21 11.80
N HIS A 120 -0.07 -8.46 10.94
CA HIS A 120 -0.21 -8.59 9.48
C HIS A 120 1.01 -9.22 8.84
N ARG A 121 2.18 -9.19 9.50
CA ARG A 121 3.48 -9.57 8.93
C ARG A 121 3.46 -10.95 8.28
N LYS A 122 3.14 -12.00 9.03
CA LYS A 122 3.19 -13.38 8.53
C LYS A 122 2.38 -13.56 7.25
N LYS A 123 1.11 -13.18 7.27
CA LYS A 123 0.20 -13.30 6.13
C LYS A 123 0.69 -12.50 4.90
N ASN A 124 1.17 -11.28 5.14
CA ASN A 124 1.65 -10.41 4.07
C ASN A 124 2.95 -10.94 3.46
N ALA A 125 3.88 -11.42 4.28
CA ALA A 125 5.13 -12.03 3.82
C ALA A 125 4.88 -13.29 2.98
N GLU A 126 4.01 -14.20 3.44
CA GLU A 126 3.62 -15.41 2.71
C GLU A 126 2.96 -15.07 1.36
N TYR A 127 2.13 -14.04 1.32
CA TYR A 127 1.49 -13.59 0.09
C TYR A 127 2.54 -13.04 -0.90
N LEU A 128 3.37 -12.09 -0.47
CA LEU A 128 4.35 -11.42 -1.32
C LEU A 128 5.48 -12.35 -1.79
N SER A 129 5.88 -13.32 -0.97
CA SER A 129 6.94 -14.27 -1.31
C SER A 129 6.66 -15.03 -2.61
N ARG A 130 5.39 -15.27 -2.94
CA ARG A 130 4.96 -15.93 -4.19
C ARG A 130 5.29 -15.09 -5.43
N TYR A 131 5.35 -13.77 -5.28
CA TYR A 131 5.55 -12.82 -6.38
C TYR A 131 6.95 -12.22 -6.40
N ARG A 132 7.80 -12.53 -5.43
CA ARG A 132 9.14 -11.95 -5.32
C ARG A 132 9.97 -12.12 -6.58
N ILE A 133 9.92 -13.30 -7.22
CA ILE A 133 10.67 -13.55 -8.45
C ILE A 133 10.22 -12.64 -9.60
N ASN A 134 8.97 -12.19 -9.59
CA ASN A 134 8.46 -11.29 -10.61
C ASN A 134 9.09 -9.88 -10.53
N LEU A 135 9.62 -9.45 -9.36
CA LEU A 135 10.41 -8.23 -9.27
C LEU A 135 11.69 -8.35 -10.12
N TYR A 136 12.40 -9.47 -10.02
CA TYR A 136 13.56 -9.74 -10.84
C TYR A 136 13.20 -9.79 -12.33
N ASN A 137 12.15 -10.53 -12.69
CA ASN A 137 11.66 -10.63 -14.07
C ASN A 137 11.29 -9.26 -14.64
N GLY A 138 10.68 -8.39 -13.84
CA GLY A 138 10.38 -7.01 -14.20
C GLY A 138 11.64 -6.18 -14.44
N GLY A 139 12.67 -6.36 -13.61
CA GLY A 139 13.98 -5.74 -13.83
C GLY A 139 14.56 -6.12 -15.19
N ILE A 140 14.57 -7.40 -15.55
CA ILE A 140 15.02 -7.89 -16.86
C ILE A 140 14.16 -7.32 -18.00
N TYR A 141 12.83 -7.26 -17.82
CA TYR A 141 11.94 -6.66 -18.81
C TYR A 141 12.32 -5.22 -19.12
N PHE A 142 12.54 -4.39 -18.10
CA PHE A 142 12.88 -2.98 -18.28
C PHE A 142 14.31 -2.77 -18.81
N VAL A 143 15.26 -3.64 -18.48
CA VAL A 143 16.60 -3.63 -19.15
C VAL A 143 16.42 -3.81 -20.65
N LYS A 144 15.62 -4.80 -21.10
CA LYS A 144 15.36 -5.03 -22.54
C LYS A 144 14.63 -3.87 -23.22
N LYS A 145 13.96 -3.02 -22.45
CA LYS A 145 13.29 -1.79 -22.92
C LYS A 145 14.17 -0.54 -22.81
N ASN A 146 15.44 -0.67 -22.41
CA ASN A 146 16.36 0.44 -22.12
C ASN A 146 15.85 1.41 -21.05
N ASN A 147 14.91 0.98 -20.18
CA ASN A 147 14.45 1.75 -19.05
C ASN A 147 15.20 1.32 -17.78
N PHE A 148 16.44 1.82 -17.65
CA PHE A 148 17.33 1.40 -16.58
C PHE A 148 16.90 1.86 -15.19
N ASN A 149 16.17 2.98 -15.06
CA ASN A 149 15.64 3.44 -13.78
C ASN A 149 14.59 2.46 -13.22
N SER A 150 13.60 2.08 -14.03
CA SER A 150 12.61 1.09 -13.62
C SER A 150 13.22 -0.28 -13.38
N ALA A 151 14.23 -0.66 -14.18
CA ALA A 151 14.97 -1.91 -13.98
C ALA A 151 15.69 -1.93 -12.62
N TYR A 152 16.44 -0.85 -12.31
CA TYR A 152 17.13 -0.69 -11.04
C TYR A 152 16.15 -0.78 -9.86
N ASP A 153 15.07 -0.03 -9.92
CA ASP A 153 14.06 0.04 -8.87
C ASP A 153 13.44 -1.33 -8.54
N LEU A 154 13.18 -2.14 -9.55
CA LEU A 154 12.61 -3.49 -9.37
C LEU A 154 13.65 -4.48 -8.84
N MET A 155 14.90 -4.42 -9.35
CA MET A 155 15.99 -5.26 -8.86
C MET A 155 16.40 -4.91 -7.44
N ASP A 156 16.44 -3.62 -7.09
CA ASP A 156 16.66 -3.16 -5.72
C ASP A 156 15.57 -3.71 -4.78
N SER A 157 14.30 -3.59 -5.16
CA SER A 157 13.19 -4.15 -4.38
C SER A 157 13.33 -5.66 -4.20
N TYR A 158 13.77 -6.40 -5.23
CA TYR A 158 14.03 -7.84 -5.14
C TYR A 158 15.14 -8.19 -4.15
N ILE A 159 16.25 -7.44 -4.19
CA ILE A 159 17.41 -7.65 -3.30
C ILE A 159 17.03 -7.29 -1.86
N ARG A 160 16.36 -6.16 -1.67
CA ARG A 160 15.94 -5.66 -0.35
C ARG A 160 14.99 -6.61 0.38
N CYS A 161 14.23 -7.45 -0.31
CA CYS A 161 13.42 -8.48 0.35
C CYS A 161 14.23 -9.36 1.32
N LYS A 162 15.56 -9.52 1.12
CA LYS A 162 16.42 -10.29 2.03
C LYS A 162 16.66 -9.62 3.38
N ILE A 163 16.56 -8.29 3.44
CA ILE A 163 16.90 -7.51 4.64
C ILE A 163 15.68 -6.83 5.26
N GLN A 164 14.54 -6.84 4.58
CA GLN A 164 13.32 -6.23 5.09
C GLN A 164 12.74 -7.06 6.23
N PRO A 165 12.39 -6.43 7.38
CA PRO A 165 11.80 -7.12 8.52
C PRO A 165 10.53 -7.90 8.18
N LEU A 166 9.76 -7.43 7.19
CA LEU A 166 8.57 -8.11 6.69
C LEU A 166 8.83 -9.57 6.32
N PHE A 167 9.98 -9.88 5.72
CA PHE A 167 10.31 -11.23 5.23
C PHE A 167 11.15 -12.07 6.19
N SER A 168 11.49 -11.56 7.38
CA SER A 168 12.35 -12.24 8.34
C SER A 168 11.87 -13.63 8.78
N SER A 169 10.57 -13.91 8.65
CA SER A 169 9.98 -15.21 9.00
C SER A 169 9.80 -16.18 7.82
N CYS A 170 10.17 -15.77 6.60
CA CYS A 170 9.96 -16.53 5.36
C CYS A 170 11.30 -16.95 4.69
N MET A 171 12.43 -16.72 5.36
CA MET A 171 13.78 -17.11 4.90
C MET A 171 14.28 -18.32 5.67
#